data_5bb3d64e894e819767a49a2270f9b8c8
#
_entry.id   5bb3d64e894e819767a49a2270f9b8c8
#
_cell.length_a   1.000
_cell.length_b   1.000
_cell.length_c   1.000
_cell.angle_alpha   90.00
_cell.angle_beta   90.00
_cell.angle_gamma   90.00
#
_symmetry.space_group_name_H-M   'P 1'
#
loop_
_entity.id
_entity.type
_entity.pdbx_description
1 polymer ?
#
loop_
_entity_poly.entity_id
_entity_poly.type
_entity_poly.pdbx_seq_one_letter_code
_entity_poly.pdbx_strand_id
1 'polypeptide(L)'
;MKEAHPVKVIAVTGGKGGVGKTNVSVNLSVALSEMGRRVVLMDADLGLANVDVLLGLRAKRTLADVLEGRCSLQEVLVQAAEKMWIVPASSGTQEMTALSEHQHAELIHAFNDIADMMDVLVVDTAAGISNSVVSFVRAAQEVLVVVCDEPTSITDAYALIKLLNRDYRVNRFRVLANMVHSDQEGRNMFSKLLTVTDRFLDVTLQYVGSIPYDESVRKAVQKQTVVLKAFPKSRAALAYRQLANRVDGWPVLKSPRGHLEFFVERLVQQS
;
A
#
# COMPACT_ATOMS: atom_id res chain seq x y z
N MET A 1 -21.50 14.81 -18.74
CA MET A 1 -20.50 14.66 -17.68
C MET A 1 -20.26 13.17 -17.50
N LYS A 2 -19.01 12.68 -17.56
CA LYS A 2 -18.72 11.29 -17.19
C LYS A 2 -18.97 11.17 -15.70
N GLU A 3 -19.76 10.19 -15.25
CA GLU A 3 -19.88 9.89 -13.83
C GLU A 3 -18.48 9.64 -13.27
N ALA A 4 -18.15 10.33 -12.17
CA ALA A 4 -16.86 10.17 -11.52
C ALA A 4 -16.74 8.74 -11.00
N HIS A 5 -15.83 7.95 -11.59
CA HIS A 5 -15.59 6.58 -11.18
C HIS A 5 -14.87 6.58 -9.81
N PRO A 6 -15.42 5.91 -8.77
CA PRO A 6 -14.78 5.88 -7.47
C PRO A 6 -13.46 5.08 -7.52
N VAL A 7 -12.40 5.64 -6.95
CA VAL A 7 -11.09 5.00 -6.87
C VAL A 7 -10.94 4.34 -5.49
N LYS A 8 -10.55 3.07 -5.46
CA LYS A 8 -10.22 2.36 -4.22
C LYS A 8 -8.78 2.70 -3.82
N VAL A 9 -8.57 3.20 -2.60
CA VAL A 9 -7.24 3.55 -2.08
C VAL A 9 -6.84 2.62 -0.95
N ILE A 10 -5.70 1.96 -1.09
CA ILE A 10 -5.20 0.95 -0.14
C ILE A 10 -3.79 1.34 0.28
N ALA A 11 -3.59 1.67 1.56
CA ALA A 11 -2.24 1.79 2.13
C ALA A 11 -1.75 0.43 2.60
N VAL A 12 -0.60 0.00 2.09
CA VAL A 12 0.13 -1.19 2.56
C VAL A 12 1.19 -0.71 3.53
N THR A 13 1.06 -1.08 4.79
CA THR A 13 1.90 -0.58 5.88
C THR A 13 2.33 -1.70 6.83
N GLY A 14 3.21 -1.38 7.77
CA GLY A 14 3.66 -2.30 8.81
C GLY A 14 4.65 -1.62 9.73
N GLY A 15 4.63 -1.99 11.01
CA GLY A 15 5.46 -1.36 12.03
C GLY A 15 6.96 -1.63 11.86
N LYS A 16 7.34 -2.72 11.17
CA LYS A 16 8.73 -3.18 11.04
C LYS A 16 9.23 -3.19 9.60
N GLY A 17 10.53 -2.93 9.42
CA GLY A 17 11.23 -3.16 8.15
C GLY A 17 11.38 -4.67 7.86
N GLY A 18 11.43 -5.04 6.58
CA GLY A 18 11.67 -6.42 6.18
C GLY A 18 10.45 -7.36 6.21
N VAL A 19 9.28 -6.92 6.68
CA VAL A 19 8.05 -7.77 6.67
C VAL A 19 7.49 -8.03 5.27
N GLY A 20 8.07 -7.43 4.24
CA GLY A 20 7.72 -7.67 2.84
C GLY A 20 6.64 -6.77 2.27
N LYS A 21 6.39 -5.58 2.83
CA LYS A 21 5.40 -4.61 2.34
C LYS A 21 5.49 -4.37 0.84
N THR A 22 6.65 -3.96 0.34
CA THR A 22 6.88 -3.67 -1.08
C THR A 22 6.60 -4.87 -1.99
N ASN A 23 7.01 -6.09 -1.58
CA ASN A 23 6.64 -7.30 -2.32
C ASN A 23 5.12 -7.53 -2.33
N VAL A 24 4.44 -7.28 -1.21
CA VAL A 24 2.97 -7.35 -1.13
C VAL A 24 2.34 -6.31 -2.05
N SER A 25 2.75 -5.05 -1.96
CA SER A 25 2.22 -3.94 -2.76
C SER A 25 2.38 -4.18 -4.25
N VAL A 26 3.57 -4.57 -4.69
CA VAL A 26 3.87 -4.81 -6.11
C VAL A 26 3.11 -6.03 -6.64
N ASN A 27 3.15 -7.17 -5.94
CA ASN A 27 2.48 -8.39 -6.41
C ASN A 27 0.95 -8.26 -6.34
N LEU A 28 0.39 -7.59 -5.32
CA LEU A 28 -1.04 -7.27 -5.26
C LEU A 28 -1.45 -6.39 -6.45
N SER A 29 -0.69 -5.35 -6.76
CA SER A 29 -0.96 -4.44 -7.88
C SER A 29 -0.94 -5.17 -9.22
N VAL A 30 0.03 -6.06 -9.45
CA VAL A 30 0.08 -6.90 -10.65
C VAL A 30 -1.11 -7.86 -10.69
N ALA A 31 -1.45 -8.53 -9.58
CA ALA A 31 -2.58 -9.44 -9.54
C ALA A 31 -3.92 -8.74 -9.82
N LEU A 32 -4.13 -7.52 -9.31
CA LEU A 32 -5.30 -6.71 -9.62
C LEU A 32 -5.33 -6.28 -11.10
N SER A 33 -4.17 -5.96 -11.68
CA SER A 33 -4.09 -5.62 -13.12
C SER A 33 -4.37 -6.83 -14.01
N GLU A 34 -3.93 -8.05 -13.62
CA GLU A 34 -4.30 -9.30 -14.30
C GLU A 34 -5.82 -9.56 -14.28
N MET A 35 -6.53 -9.07 -13.25
CA MET A 35 -8.00 -9.11 -13.15
C MET A 35 -8.70 -8.02 -13.98
N GLY A 36 -7.94 -7.18 -14.69
CA GLY A 36 -8.46 -6.14 -15.56
C GLY A 36 -8.60 -4.76 -14.91
N ARG A 37 -8.24 -4.59 -13.62
CA ARG A 37 -8.27 -3.29 -12.94
C ARG A 37 -7.13 -2.40 -13.42
N ARG A 38 -7.41 -1.11 -13.57
CA ARG A 38 -6.38 -0.09 -13.81
C ARG A 38 -5.78 0.28 -12.46
N VAL A 39 -4.51 -0.02 -12.27
CA VAL A 39 -3.83 0.11 -10.97
C VAL A 39 -2.72 1.13 -11.07
N VAL A 40 -2.67 2.05 -10.09
CA VAL A 40 -1.49 2.88 -9.85
C VAL A 40 -0.88 2.43 -8.52
N LEU A 41 0.42 2.15 -8.52
CA LEU A 41 1.20 1.86 -7.33
C LEU A 41 2.09 3.07 -7.03
N MET A 42 1.86 3.71 -5.89
CA MET A 42 2.70 4.78 -5.38
C MET A 42 3.76 4.20 -4.44
N ASP A 43 5.02 4.45 -4.73
CA ASP A 43 6.09 4.25 -3.76
C ASP A 43 6.11 5.44 -2.79
N ALA A 44 5.64 5.20 -1.57
CA ALA A 44 5.58 6.20 -0.51
C ALA A 44 6.70 6.01 0.55
N ASP A 45 7.69 5.16 0.27
CA ASP A 45 8.97 5.13 0.98
C ASP A 45 9.90 6.19 0.36
N LEU A 46 9.59 7.45 0.70
CA LEU A 46 10.22 8.62 0.08
C LEU A 46 11.73 8.73 0.34
N GLY A 47 12.26 7.95 1.29
CA GLY A 47 13.69 7.93 1.61
C GLY A 47 14.47 6.82 0.92
N LEU A 48 13.83 5.67 0.75
CA LEU A 48 14.45 4.45 0.22
C LEU A 48 13.51 3.79 -0.81
N ALA A 49 13.30 4.48 -1.93
CA ALA A 49 12.49 3.97 -3.04
C ALA A 49 12.98 2.60 -3.51
N ASN A 50 12.07 1.64 -3.61
CA ASN A 50 12.38 0.24 -3.89
C ASN A 50 11.48 -0.40 -4.96
N VAL A 51 10.36 0.23 -5.30
CA VAL A 51 9.37 -0.34 -6.23
C VAL A 51 9.94 -0.43 -7.65
N ASP A 52 10.56 0.63 -8.14
CA ASP A 52 11.19 0.68 -9.46
C ASP A 52 12.36 -0.31 -9.57
N VAL A 53 13.19 -0.40 -8.53
CA VAL A 53 14.32 -1.35 -8.43
C VAL A 53 13.80 -2.79 -8.48
N LEU A 54 12.75 -3.11 -7.70
CA LEU A 54 12.15 -4.45 -7.66
C LEU A 54 11.60 -4.86 -9.02
N LEU A 55 11.08 -3.90 -9.80
CA LEU A 55 10.50 -4.13 -11.12
C LEU A 55 11.52 -4.00 -12.27
N GLY A 56 12.77 -3.63 -11.98
CA GLY A 56 13.80 -3.39 -12.99
C GLY A 56 13.48 -2.19 -13.90
N LEU A 57 12.71 -1.23 -13.39
CA LEU A 57 12.29 -0.04 -14.13
C LEU A 57 13.27 1.12 -13.86
N ARG A 58 13.34 2.04 -14.81
CA ARG A 58 14.12 3.28 -14.67
C ARG A 58 13.18 4.47 -14.80
N ALA A 59 12.97 5.16 -13.72
CA ALA A 59 12.24 6.41 -13.71
C ALA A 59 13.11 7.56 -14.21
N LYS A 60 12.57 8.40 -15.09
CA LYS A 60 13.23 9.64 -15.55
C LYS A 60 12.89 10.82 -14.64
N ARG A 61 11.69 10.79 -14.06
CA ARG A 61 11.13 11.78 -13.15
C ARG A 61 10.51 11.06 -11.94
N THR A 62 10.42 11.76 -10.83
CA THR A 62 9.99 11.23 -9.55
C THR A 62 9.00 12.16 -8.86
N LEU A 63 8.45 11.74 -7.72
CA LEU A 63 7.60 12.60 -6.89
C LEU A 63 8.29 13.90 -6.44
N ALA A 64 9.64 13.91 -6.32
CA ALA A 64 10.36 15.15 -6.03
C ALA A 64 10.17 16.19 -7.14
N ASP A 65 10.19 15.76 -8.41
CA ASP A 65 9.96 16.68 -9.54
C ASP A 65 8.57 17.29 -9.53
N VAL A 66 7.56 16.54 -9.05
CA VAL A 66 6.19 17.04 -8.90
C VAL A 66 6.11 18.09 -7.80
N LEU A 67 6.67 17.79 -6.61
CA LEU A 67 6.66 18.71 -5.48
C LEU A 67 7.43 20.02 -5.74
N GLU A 68 8.45 19.95 -6.57
CA GLU A 68 9.22 21.13 -7.01
C GLU A 68 8.58 21.85 -8.22
N GLY A 69 7.42 21.40 -8.68
CA GLY A 69 6.71 22.00 -9.82
C GLY A 69 7.37 21.82 -11.17
N ARG A 70 8.33 20.89 -11.30
CA ARG A 70 9.07 20.64 -12.56
C ARG A 70 8.26 19.82 -13.57
N CYS A 71 7.28 19.06 -13.12
CA CYS A 71 6.40 18.28 -13.97
C CYS A 71 5.08 17.96 -13.28
N SER A 72 4.09 17.52 -14.05
CA SER A 72 2.83 16.99 -13.55
C SER A 72 2.99 15.55 -13.04
N LEU A 73 2.06 15.08 -12.21
CA LEU A 73 2.04 13.70 -11.74
C LEU A 73 1.88 12.70 -12.91
N GLN A 74 1.16 13.08 -13.97
CA GLN A 74 0.99 12.25 -15.15
C GLN A 74 2.32 11.96 -15.88
N GLU A 75 3.25 12.93 -15.88
CA GLU A 75 4.57 12.78 -16.52
C GLU A 75 5.54 11.89 -15.73
N VAL A 76 5.23 11.62 -14.46
CA VAL A 76 6.02 10.74 -13.57
C VAL A 76 5.61 9.28 -13.73
N LEU A 77 4.41 9.00 -14.25
CA LEU A 77 3.89 7.63 -14.37
C LEU A 77 4.80 6.76 -15.27
N VAL A 78 5.26 5.65 -14.72
CA VAL A 78 6.00 4.61 -15.45
C VAL A 78 5.12 3.37 -15.59
N GLN A 79 4.88 2.92 -16.82
CA GLN A 79 4.09 1.72 -17.05
C GLN A 79 4.89 0.46 -16.65
N ALA A 80 4.35 -0.34 -15.72
CA ALA A 80 4.97 -1.57 -15.21
C ALA A 80 4.32 -2.84 -15.77
N ALA A 81 3.03 -2.77 -16.14
CA ALA A 81 2.29 -3.85 -16.80
C ALA A 81 1.16 -3.25 -17.64
N GLU A 82 0.39 -4.08 -18.35
CA GLU A 82 -0.64 -3.61 -19.30
C GLU A 82 -1.62 -2.60 -18.72
N LYS A 83 -2.06 -2.83 -17.46
CA LYS A 83 -3.01 -1.94 -16.74
C LYS A 83 -2.43 -1.48 -15.40
N MET A 84 -1.12 -1.41 -15.29
CA MET A 84 -0.44 -1.01 -14.07
C MET A 84 0.63 0.04 -14.35
N TRP A 85 0.58 1.12 -13.58
CA TRP A 85 1.59 2.18 -13.57
C TRP A 85 2.16 2.31 -12.17
N ILE A 86 3.40 2.78 -12.09
CA ILE A 86 4.03 3.18 -10.83
C ILE A 86 4.26 4.68 -10.80
N VAL A 87 4.15 5.25 -9.61
CA VAL A 87 4.63 6.59 -9.27
C VAL A 87 5.87 6.39 -8.40
N PRO A 88 7.08 6.54 -8.96
CA PRO A 88 8.32 6.28 -8.24
C PRO A 88 8.63 7.42 -7.27
N ALA A 89 9.08 7.09 -6.05
CA ALA A 89 9.69 8.05 -5.15
C ALA A 89 11.11 8.40 -5.64
N SER A 90 11.64 9.51 -5.13
CA SER A 90 13.06 9.84 -5.35
C SER A 90 13.91 9.08 -4.33
N SER A 91 14.95 8.40 -4.80
CA SER A 91 15.94 7.79 -3.90
C SER A 91 16.99 8.80 -3.47
N GLY A 92 17.30 8.85 -2.17
CA GLY A 92 18.49 9.51 -1.64
C GLY A 92 18.44 11.03 -1.48
N THR A 93 17.28 11.67 -1.56
CA THR A 93 17.15 13.10 -1.23
C THR A 93 16.60 13.26 0.19
N GLN A 94 17.38 13.93 1.05
CA GLN A 94 16.98 14.21 2.44
C GLN A 94 15.66 15.01 2.53
N GLU A 95 15.42 15.88 1.57
CA GLU A 95 14.21 16.71 1.47
C GLU A 95 12.92 15.88 1.41
N MET A 96 12.95 14.75 0.71
CA MET A 96 11.77 13.86 0.60
C MET A 96 11.46 13.08 1.89
N THR A 97 12.43 12.95 2.81
CA THR A 97 12.20 12.24 4.08
C THR A 97 11.52 13.11 5.14
N ALA A 98 11.50 14.44 4.95
CA ALA A 98 11.03 15.42 5.91
C ALA A 98 9.97 16.37 5.32
N LEU A 99 9.04 15.82 4.50
CA LEU A 99 7.95 16.62 3.95
C LEU A 99 7.10 17.24 5.05
N SER A 100 6.76 18.53 4.87
CA SER A 100 5.79 19.23 5.70
C SER A 100 4.37 18.67 5.48
N GLU A 101 3.45 18.97 6.39
CA GLU A 101 2.03 18.60 6.22
C GLU A 101 1.44 19.20 4.94
N HIS A 102 1.85 20.40 4.57
CA HIS A 102 1.43 21.07 3.33
C HIS A 102 1.88 20.29 2.09
N GLN A 103 3.14 19.89 2.03
CA GLN A 103 3.68 19.09 0.92
C GLN A 103 3.02 17.71 0.81
N HIS A 104 2.70 17.06 1.94
CA HIS A 104 1.89 15.84 1.91
C HIS A 104 0.50 16.09 1.33
N ALA A 105 -0.15 17.22 1.70
CA ALA A 105 -1.45 17.57 1.15
C ALA A 105 -1.39 17.87 -0.36
N GLU A 106 -0.40 18.65 -0.80
CA GLU A 106 -0.18 18.94 -2.23
C GLU A 106 0.00 17.65 -3.03
N LEU A 107 0.82 16.71 -2.51
CA LEU A 107 1.05 15.44 -3.17
C LEU A 107 -0.23 14.59 -3.26
N ILE A 108 -1.00 14.51 -2.18
CA ILE A 108 -2.28 13.78 -2.17
C ILE A 108 -3.27 14.42 -3.15
N HIS A 109 -3.33 15.75 -3.22
CA HIS A 109 -4.18 16.47 -4.17
C HIS A 109 -3.76 16.27 -5.63
N ALA A 110 -2.46 16.17 -5.92
CA ALA A 110 -1.97 15.94 -7.29
C ALA A 110 -2.51 14.64 -7.91
N PHE A 111 -2.87 13.66 -7.09
CA PHE A 111 -3.49 12.42 -7.58
C PHE A 111 -4.88 12.63 -8.21
N ASN A 112 -5.57 13.75 -7.92
CA ASN A 112 -6.85 14.06 -8.57
C ASN A 112 -6.70 14.18 -10.09
N ASP A 113 -5.57 14.68 -10.58
CA ASP A 113 -5.31 14.88 -12.02
C ASP A 113 -5.26 13.56 -12.81
N ILE A 114 -4.92 12.46 -12.14
CA ILE A 114 -4.80 11.14 -12.77
C ILE A 114 -5.90 10.16 -12.33
N ALA A 115 -6.87 10.61 -11.55
CA ALA A 115 -7.91 9.76 -10.96
C ALA A 115 -8.74 9.01 -12.03
N ASP A 116 -8.97 9.59 -13.21
CA ASP A 116 -9.69 8.92 -14.32
C ASP A 116 -8.91 7.76 -14.96
N MET A 117 -7.62 7.68 -14.69
CA MET A 117 -6.75 6.66 -15.27
C MET A 117 -6.74 5.35 -14.44
N MET A 118 -7.30 5.35 -13.20
CA MET A 118 -7.19 4.21 -12.30
C MET A 118 -8.51 3.82 -11.65
N ASP A 119 -8.60 2.55 -11.27
CA ASP A 119 -9.67 1.97 -10.44
C ASP A 119 -9.17 1.74 -9.01
N VAL A 120 -7.85 1.51 -8.86
CA VAL A 120 -7.20 1.23 -7.57
C VAL A 120 -5.89 2.00 -7.47
N LEU A 121 -5.71 2.69 -6.35
CA LEU A 121 -4.42 3.23 -5.90
C LEU A 121 -3.89 2.36 -4.76
N VAL A 122 -2.72 1.78 -4.93
CA VAL A 122 -1.97 1.10 -3.86
C VAL A 122 -0.85 2.03 -3.42
N VAL A 123 -0.74 2.26 -2.11
CA VAL A 123 0.29 3.13 -1.51
C VAL A 123 1.22 2.26 -0.69
N ASP A 124 2.45 2.04 -1.16
CA ASP A 124 3.49 1.29 -0.45
C ASP A 124 4.22 2.20 0.52
N THR A 125 3.94 2.09 1.82
CA THR A 125 4.52 2.99 2.81
C THR A 125 5.84 2.48 3.36
N ALA A 126 6.70 3.39 3.84
CA ALA A 126 7.85 3.04 4.64
C ALA A 126 7.46 2.23 5.89
N ALA A 127 8.46 1.64 6.55
CA ALA A 127 8.25 0.98 7.84
C ALA A 127 8.12 2.00 8.98
N GLY A 128 7.39 1.63 10.03
CA GLY A 128 7.34 2.39 11.27
C GLY A 128 6.20 3.40 11.34
N ILE A 129 6.43 4.50 12.04
CA ILE A 129 5.40 5.46 12.48
C ILE A 129 5.77 6.92 12.16
N SER A 130 6.59 7.14 11.11
CA SER A 130 6.96 8.50 10.71
C SER A 130 5.74 9.31 10.24
N ASN A 131 5.85 10.63 10.24
CA ASN A 131 4.78 11.52 9.78
C ASN A 131 4.32 11.19 8.34
N SER A 132 5.25 10.83 7.45
CA SER A 132 4.91 10.43 6.08
C SER A 132 4.04 9.16 6.07
N VAL A 133 4.42 8.12 6.84
CA VAL A 133 3.61 6.89 6.96
C VAL A 133 2.22 7.21 7.46
N VAL A 134 2.12 7.99 8.54
CA VAL A 134 0.83 8.38 9.14
C VAL A 134 -0.03 9.17 8.15
N SER A 135 0.55 10.15 7.45
CA SER A 135 -0.18 10.98 6.48
C SER A 135 -0.78 10.14 5.35
N PHE A 136 0.01 9.26 4.72
CA PHE A 136 -0.49 8.42 3.63
C PHE A 136 -1.47 7.35 4.09
N VAL A 137 -1.24 6.73 5.27
CA VAL A 137 -2.17 5.75 5.82
C VAL A 137 -3.53 6.38 6.14
N ARG A 138 -3.54 7.60 6.71
CA ARG A 138 -4.78 8.32 6.99
C ARG A 138 -5.54 8.74 5.73
N ALA A 139 -4.81 9.11 4.69
CA ALA A 139 -5.40 9.51 3.43
C ALA A 139 -5.99 8.33 2.63
N ALA A 140 -5.65 7.09 2.98
CA ALA A 140 -6.17 5.89 2.34
C ALA A 140 -7.52 5.46 2.92
N GLN A 141 -8.31 4.76 2.10
CA GLN A 141 -9.62 4.22 2.48
C GLN A 141 -9.50 2.91 3.26
N GLU A 142 -8.55 2.07 2.88
CA GLU A 142 -8.30 0.77 3.48
C GLU A 142 -6.83 0.69 3.92
N VAL A 143 -6.61 0.19 5.12
CA VAL A 143 -5.27 0.04 5.71
C VAL A 143 -4.94 -1.43 5.80
N LEU A 144 -3.97 -1.89 5.01
CA LEU A 144 -3.46 -3.26 5.01
C LEU A 144 -2.16 -3.32 5.80
N VAL A 145 -2.24 -3.86 7.01
CA VAL A 145 -1.09 -4.06 7.90
C VAL A 145 -0.45 -5.42 7.61
N VAL A 146 0.81 -5.39 7.18
CA VAL A 146 1.60 -6.60 6.91
C VAL A 146 2.40 -6.98 8.14
N VAL A 147 2.25 -8.24 8.58
CA VAL A 147 2.97 -8.81 9.73
C VAL A 147 3.65 -10.12 9.32
N CYS A 148 4.76 -10.47 9.98
CA CYS A 148 5.44 -11.75 9.83
C CYS A 148 5.63 -12.43 11.20
N ASP A 149 5.98 -13.73 11.23
CA ASP A 149 6.11 -14.49 12.49
C ASP A 149 7.40 -14.17 13.23
N GLU A 150 7.49 -12.91 13.64
CA GLU A 150 8.53 -12.41 14.53
C GLU A 150 7.87 -11.65 15.68
N PRO A 151 8.26 -11.88 16.95
CA PRO A 151 7.68 -11.17 18.10
C PRO A 151 7.72 -9.64 17.95
N THR A 152 8.81 -9.10 17.42
CA THR A 152 8.98 -7.68 17.15
C THR A 152 8.01 -7.17 16.08
N SER A 153 7.71 -7.96 15.03
CA SER A 153 6.75 -7.56 13.99
C SER A 153 5.35 -7.34 14.55
N ILE A 154 4.90 -8.20 15.48
CA ILE A 154 3.59 -8.08 16.13
C ILE A 154 3.57 -6.88 17.06
N THR A 155 4.64 -6.66 17.84
CA THR A 155 4.76 -5.51 18.76
C THR A 155 4.76 -4.19 17.99
N ASP A 156 5.52 -4.12 16.90
CA ASP A 156 5.61 -2.91 16.09
C ASP A 156 4.30 -2.64 15.33
N ALA A 157 3.62 -3.69 14.86
CA ALA A 157 2.28 -3.56 14.27
C ALA A 157 1.26 -3.04 15.29
N TYR A 158 1.30 -3.54 16.54
CA TYR A 158 0.48 -3.02 17.62
C TYR A 158 0.77 -1.54 17.89
N ALA A 159 2.05 -1.14 17.96
CA ALA A 159 2.44 0.25 18.17
C ALA A 159 1.91 1.17 17.06
N LEU A 160 2.01 0.75 15.81
CA LEU A 160 1.46 1.46 14.65
C LEU A 160 -0.07 1.59 14.75
N ILE A 161 -0.79 0.50 15.00
CA ILE A 161 -2.26 0.49 15.14
C ILE A 161 -2.68 1.38 16.31
N LYS A 162 -1.99 1.30 17.44
CA LYS A 162 -2.26 2.12 18.62
C LYS A 162 -2.11 3.61 18.33
N LEU A 163 -1.03 4.02 17.65
CA LEU A 163 -0.81 5.41 17.25
C LEU A 163 -1.94 5.89 16.33
N LEU A 164 -2.21 5.13 15.25
CA LEU A 164 -3.24 5.48 14.28
C LEU A 164 -4.64 5.56 14.91
N ASN A 165 -4.94 4.69 15.88
CA ASN A 165 -6.22 4.70 16.56
C ASN A 165 -6.33 5.88 17.54
N ARG A 166 -5.37 6.04 18.46
CA ARG A 166 -5.48 7.03 19.56
C ARG A 166 -5.36 8.47 19.06
N ASP A 167 -4.39 8.70 18.17
CA ASP A 167 -4.06 10.07 17.76
C ASP A 167 -4.82 10.49 16.51
N TYR A 168 -5.21 9.53 15.68
CA TYR A 168 -5.80 9.82 14.36
C TYR A 168 -7.17 9.18 14.11
N ARG A 169 -7.74 8.45 15.10
CA ARG A 169 -9.07 7.83 15.05
C ARG A 169 -9.28 6.83 13.90
N VAL A 170 -8.21 6.22 13.42
CA VAL A 170 -8.32 5.09 12.50
C VAL A 170 -8.72 3.85 13.30
N ASN A 171 -9.88 3.27 13.00
CA ASN A 171 -10.45 2.18 13.80
C ASN A 171 -10.65 0.87 13.03
N ARG A 172 -10.27 0.81 11.75
CA ARG A 172 -10.40 -0.40 10.94
C ARG A 172 -9.10 -0.72 10.24
N PHE A 173 -8.63 -1.95 10.44
CA PHE A 173 -7.38 -2.45 9.86
C PHE A 173 -7.59 -3.84 9.28
N ARG A 174 -6.98 -4.08 8.14
CA ARG A 174 -6.88 -5.40 7.54
C ARG A 174 -5.49 -5.94 7.81
N VAL A 175 -5.40 -7.18 8.24
CA VAL A 175 -4.12 -7.80 8.63
C VAL A 175 -3.80 -8.94 7.69
N LEU A 176 -2.63 -8.85 7.06
CA LEU A 176 -2.04 -9.89 6.20
C LEU A 176 -0.84 -10.49 6.90
N ALA A 177 -0.87 -11.81 7.12
CA ALA A 177 0.28 -12.55 7.60
C ALA A 177 1.18 -12.92 6.40
N ASN A 178 2.42 -12.43 6.40
CA ASN A 178 3.37 -12.68 5.32
C ASN A 178 4.49 -13.63 5.75
N MET A 179 5.04 -14.36 4.78
CA MET A 179 6.15 -15.32 4.97
C MET A 179 5.84 -16.43 5.99
N VAL A 180 4.60 -16.90 6.03
CA VAL A 180 4.18 -17.96 6.94
C VAL A 180 4.51 -19.36 6.38
N HIS A 181 4.79 -20.32 7.25
CA HIS A 181 5.01 -21.71 6.85
C HIS A 181 3.70 -22.50 6.73
N SER A 182 2.62 -22.05 7.40
CA SER A 182 1.28 -22.63 7.32
C SER A 182 0.18 -21.59 7.52
N ASP A 183 -1.03 -21.88 7.03
CA ASP A 183 -2.21 -21.02 7.28
C ASP A 183 -2.54 -20.93 8.79
N GLN A 184 -2.25 -21.97 9.55
CA GLN A 184 -2.46 -21.97 11.00
C GLN A 184 -1.54 -20.99 11.70
N GLU A 185 -0.27 -20.91 11.28
CA GLU A 185 0.69 -19.91 11.78
C GLU A 185 0.18 -18.50 11.53
N GLY A 186 -0.30 -18.19 10.31
CA GLY A 186 -0.89 -16.89 10.01
C GLY A 186 -2.09 -16.54 10.88
N ARG A 187 -2.99 -17.49 11.14
CA ARG A 187 -4.11 -17.30 12.06
C ARG A 187 -3.66 -17.09 13.50
N ASN A 188 -2.64 -17.80 13.94
CA ASN A 188 -2.09 -17.64 15.30
C ASN A 188 -1.46 -16.24 15.48
N MET A 189 -0.74 -15.74 14.47
CA MET A 189 -0.20 -14.38 14.48
C MET A 189 -1.30 -13.34 14.58
N PHE A 190 -2.34 -13.47 13.76
CA PHE A 190 -3.51 -12.60 13.81
C PHE A 190 -4.19 -12.64 15.20
N SER A 191 -4.38 -13.84 15.77
CA SER A 191 -5.01 -13.99 17.09
C SER A 191 -4.18 -13.33 18.20
N LYS A 192 -2.85 -13.42 18.14
CA LYS A 192 -1.97 -12.70 19.09
C LYS A 192 -2.16 -11.19 19.01
N LEU A 193 -2.17 -10.64 17.79
CA LEU A 193 -2.37 -9.20 17.58
C LEU A 193 -3.77 -8.77 18.01
N LEU A 194 -4.80 -9.54 17.66
CA LEU A 194 -6.20 -9.29 18.04
C LEU A 194 -6.36 -9.26 19.56
N THR A 195 -5.81 -10.24 20.28
CA THR A 195 -5.90 -10.31 21.76
C THR A 195 -5.35 -9.05 22.44
N VAL A 196 -4.24 -8.50 21.92
CA VAL A 196 -3.63 -7.31 22.48
C VAL A 196 -4.42 -6.05 22.11
N THR A 197 -4.91 -5.96 20.87
CA THR A 197 -5.70 -4.81 20.43
C THR A 197 -7.05 -4.74 21.12
N ASP A 198 -7.79 -5.83 21.22
CA ASP A 198 -9.11 -5.90 21.85
C ASP A 198 -9.06 -5.50 23.34
N ARG A 199 -7.93 -5.73 24.00
CA ARG A 199 -7.77 -5.37 25.40
C ARG A 199 -7.57 -3.87 25.65
N PHE A 200 -6.97 -3.15 24.70
CA PHE A 200 -6.47 -1.78 24.94
C PHE A 200 -6.92 -0.73 23.92
N LEU A 201 -7.54 -1.13 22.81
CA LEU A 201 -7.88 -0.23 21.72
C LEU A 201 -9.32 -0.49 21.26
N ASP A 202 -9.97 0.55 20.76
CA ASP A 202 -11.27 0.45 20.09
C ASP A 202 -11.02 0.38 18.57
N VAL A 203 -10.67 -0.81 18.10
CA VAL A 203 -10.35 -1.08 16.69
C VAL A 203 -10.98 -2.38 16.21
N THR A 204 -11.31 -2.43 14.94
CA THR A 204 -11.71 -3.66 14.25
C THR A 204 -10.55 -4.18 13.42
N LEU A 205 -10.03 -5.35 13.75
CA LEU A 205 -9.06 -6.06 12.93
C LEU A 205 -9.75 -7.12 12.07
N GLN A 206 -9.42 -7.16 10.79
CA GLN A 206 -9.90 -8.20 9.88
C GLN A 206 -8.72 -8.97 9.28
N TYR A 207 -8.70 -10.27 9.50
CA TYR A 207 -7.74 -11.15 8.85
C TYR A 207 -8.08 -11.32 7.38
N VAL A 208 -7.13 -10.97 6.49
CA VAL A 208 -7.34 -11.07 5.05
C VAL A 208 -6.57 -12.23 4.40
N GLY A 209 -5.89 -13.03 5.21
CA GLY A 209 -5.20 -14.23 4.76
C GLY A 209 -3.70 -14.17 4.99
N SER A 210 -3.01 -15.10 4.34
CA SER A 210 -1.56 -15.27 4.45
C SER A 210 -0.89 -15.41 3.10
N ILE A 211 0.36 -14.94 3.02
CA ILE A 211 1.29 -15.24 1.93
C ILE A 211 2.31 -16.23 2.49
N PRO A 212 2.45 -17.42 1.89
CA PRO A 212 3.40 -18.40 2.37
C PRO A 212 4.85 -17.98 2.11
N TYR A 213 5.75 -18.39 2.98
CA TYR A 213 7.18 -18.36 2.68
C TYR A 213 7.44 -19.20 1.43
N ASP A 214 8.02 -18.59 0.42
CA ASP A 214 8.29 -19.23 -0.87
C ASP A 214 9.57 -18.62 -1.47
N GLU A 215 10.57 -19.48 -1.68
CA GLU A 215 11.83 -19.06 -2.31
C GLU A 215 11.65 -18.45 -3.70
N SER A 216 10.55 -18.79 -4.38
CA SER A 216 10.22 -18.22 -5.68
C SER A 216 10.10 -16.69 -5.62
N VAL A 217 9.64 -16.13 -4.49
CA VAL A 217 9.57 -14.67 -4.30
C VAL A 217 10.98 -14.07 -4.32
N ARG A 218 11.91 -14.62 -3.54
CA ARG A 218 13.31 -14.16 -3.52
C ARG A 218 13.97 -14.28 -4.89
N LYS A 219 13.76 -15.41 -5.59
CA LYS A 219 14.30 -15.64 -6.94
C LYS A 219 13.71 -14.65 -7.96
N ALA A 220 12.43 -14.28 -7.81
CA ALA A 220 11.81 -13.26 -8.66
C ALA A 220 12.41 -11.87 -8.40
N VAL A 221 12.58 -11.48 -7.13
CA VAL A 221 13.25 -10.22 -6.75
C VAL A 221 14.67 -10.13 -7.32
N GLN A 222 15.47 -11.22 -7.23
CA GLN A 222 16.81 -11.26 -7.83
C GLN A 222 16.82 -11.08 -9.35
N LYS A 223 15.71 -11.43 -10.02
CA LYS A 223 15.50 -11.22 -11.46
C LYS A 223 14.83 -9.87 -11.76
N GLN A 224 14.65 -9.02 -10.77
CA GLN A 224 13.95 -7.73 -10.88
C GLN A 224 12.57 -7.89 -11.54
N THR A 225 11.78 -8.85 -11.07
CA THR A 225 10.43 -9.11 -11.56
C THR A 225 9.53 -9.64 -10.44
N VAL A 226 8.23 -9.67 -10.69
CA VAL A 226 7.24 -10.17 -9.74
C VAL A 226 7.12 -11.68 -9.77
N VAL A 227 6.77 -12.30 -8.63
CA VAL A 227 6.61 -13.75 -8.54
C VAL A 227 5.47 -14.26 -9.44
N LEU A 228 4.42 -13.45 -9.65
CA LEU A 228 3.31 -13.80 -10.55
C LEU A 228 3.77 -14.03 -11.99
N LYS A 229 4.75 -13.28 -12.48
CA LYS A 229 5.31 -13.42 -13.84
C LYS A 229 6.39 -14.49 -13.88
N ALA A 230 7.34 -14.47 -12.94
CA ALA A 230 8.49 -15.39 -12.95
C ALA A 230 8.11 -16.83 -12.58
N PHE A 231 7.18 -17.00 -11.65
CA PHE A 231 6.77 -18.29 -11.11
C PHE A 231 5.25 -18.36 -10.88
N PRO A 232 4.43 -18.31 -11.95
CA PRO A 232 2.97 -18.09 -11.85
C PRO A 232 2.21 -19.22 -11.13
N LYS A 233 2.82 -20.40 -10.98
CA LYS A 233 2.24 -21.57 -10.30
C LYS A 233 2.78 -21.76 -8.87
N SER A 234 3.66 -20.87 -8.39
CA SER A 234 4.19 -20.94 -7.04
C SER A 234 3.10 -20.68 -5.99
N ARG A 235 3.32 -21.21 -4.77
CA ARG A 235 2.36 -21.01 -3.66
C ARG A 235 2.13 -19.51 -3.37
N ALA A 236 3.18 -18.72 -3.39
CA ALA A 236 3.08 -17.28 -3.19
C ALA A 236 2.28 -16.59 -4.30
N ALA A 237 2.51 -16.93 -5.58
CA ALA A 237 1.76 -16.37 -6.71
C ALA A 237 0.26 -16.64 -6.60
N LEU A 238 -0.12 -17.87 -6.21
CA LEU A 238 -1.52 -18.24 -5.97
C LEU A 238 -2.11 -17.45 -4.80
N ALA A 239 -1.36 -17.29 -3.70
CA ALA A 239 -1.79 -16.54 -2.54
C ALA A 239 -1.99 -15.03 -2.87
N TYR A 240 -1.12 -14.41 -3.68
CA TYR A 240 -1.31 -13.03 -4.14
C TYR A 240 -2.57 -12.87 -5.01
N ARG A 241 -2.86 -13.83 -5.91
CA ARG A 241 -4.13 -13.81 -6.66
C ARG A 241 -5.35 -13.94 -5.76
N GLN A 242 -5.29 -14.80 -4.74
CA GLN A 242 -6.36 -14.91 -3.75
C GLN A 242 -6.53 -13.61 -2.94
N LEU A 243 -5.43 -12.96 -2.56
CA LEU A 243 -5.47 -11.65 -1.91
C LEU A 243 -6.13 -10.61 -2.82
N ALA A 244 -5.74 -10.54 -4.09
CA ALA A 244 -6.32 -9.62 -5.06
C ALA A 244 -7.83 -9.81 -5.23
N ASN A 245 -8.31 -11.07 -5.31
CA ASN A 245 -9.74 -11.37 -5.36
C ASN A 245 -10.50 -10.84 -4.13
N ARG A 246 -9.91 -10.97 -2.94
CA ARG A 246 -10.51 -10.41 -1.71
C ARG A 246 -10.52 -8.89 -1.71
N VAL A 247 -9.41 -8.28 -2.11
CA VAL A 247 -9.24 -6.82 -2.21
C VAL A 247 -10.20 -6.21 -3.22
N ASP A 248 -10.44 -6.88 -4.34
CA ASP A 248 -11.39 -6.42 -5.36
C ASP A 248 -12.81 -6.29 -4.80
N GLY A 249 -13.21 -7.22 -3.92
CA GLY A 249 -14.50 -7.21 -3.24
C GLY A 249 -14.62 -6.23 -2.05
N TRP A 250 -13.56 -5.48 -1.67
CA TRP A 250 -13.67 -4.52 -0.59
C TRP A 250 -14.53 -3.32 -0.99
N PRO A 251 -15.28 -2.73 -0.04
CA PRO A 251 -16.13 -1.59 -0.34
C PRO A 251 -15.30 -0.40 -0.81
N VAL A 252 -15.85 0.40 -1.69
CA VAL A 252 -15.32 1.71 -2.05
C VAL A 252 -16.11 2.75 -1.29
N LEU A 253 -15.44 3.71 -0.66
CA LEU A 253 -16.10 4.80 0.05
C LEU A 253 -16.84 5.69 -0.95
N LYS A 254 -18.04 6.11 -0.53
CA LYS A 254 -18.91 7.00 -1.31
C LYS A 254 -18.98 8.42 -0.75
N SER A 255 -18.43 8.65 0.44
CA SER A 255 -18.46 9.94 1.11
C SER A 255 -17.15 10.18 1.87
N PRO A 256 -16.69 11.44 1.98
CA PRO A 256 -15.49 11.80 2.71
C PRO A 256 -15.65 11.58 4.22
N ARG A 257 -14.53 11.30 4.89
CA ARG A 257 -14.47 11.09 6.34
C ARG A 257 -14.19 12.37 7.14
N GLY A 258 -13.98 13.50 6.44
CA GLY A 258 -13.77 14.80 7.07
C GLY A 258 -12.31 15.11 7.44
N HIS A 259 -11.35 14.42 6.85
CA HIS A 259 -9.92 14.73 6.93
C HIS A 259 -9.28 14.69 5.54
N LEU A 260 -7.97 14.92 5.43
CA LEU A 260 -7.26 14.83 4.16
C LEU A 260 -7.32 13.38 3.63
N GLU A 261 -7.89 13.19 2.44
CA GLU A 261 -8.05 11.90 1.77
C GLU A 261 -7.67 12.01 0.30
N PHE A 262 -7.17 10.91 -0.26
CA PHE A 262 -7.04 10.82 -1.72
C PHE A 262 -8.43 10.94 -2.38
N PHE A 263 -8.51 11.74 -3.44
CA PHE A 263 -9.72 11.90 -4.26
C PHE A 263 -10.93 12.47 -3.49
N VAL A 264 -10.71 13.25 -2.42
CA VAL A 264 -11.78 13.84 -1.59
C VAL A 264 -12.78 14.65 -2.41
N GLU A 265 -12.33 15.38 -3.44
CA GLU A 265 -13.18 16.17 -4.32
C GLU A 265 -14.20 15.31 -5.09
N ARG A 266 -13.80 14.09 -5.50
CA ARG A 266 -14.71 13.16 -6.15
C ARG A 266 -15.74 12.57 -5.20
N LEU A 267 -15.36 12.36 -3.93
CA LEU A 267 -16.28 11.87 -2.88
C LEU A 267 -17.35 12.95 -2.57
N VAL A 268 -16.96 14.21 -2.58
CA VAL A 268 -17.92 15.34 -2.37
C VAL A 268 -18.89 15.48 -3.55
N GLN A 269 -18.44 15.24 -4.78
CA GLN A 269 -19.31 15.35 -5.98
C GLN A 269 -20.34 14.21 -6.10
N GLN A 270 -20.15 13.10 -5.37
CA GLN A 270 -21.06 11.95 -5.37
C GLN A 270 -22.07 11.96 -4.20
N SER A 271 -21.90 12.88 -3.27
CA SER A 271 -22.79 13.08 -2.10
C SER A 271 -23.89 14.06 -2.42
#